data_e8d1c8eb46c6a87067f7c5518d4d94c9
#
_entry.id   e8d1c8eb46c6a87067f7c5518d4d94c9
#
_cell.length_a   1.000
_cell.length_b   1.000
_cell.length_c   1.000
_cell.angle_alpha   90.00
_cell.angle_beta   90.00
_cell.angle_gamma   90.00
#
_symmetry.space_group_name_H-M   'P 1'
#
loop_
_entity.id
_entity.type
_entity.pdbx_description
1 polymer ?
#
loop_
_entity_poly.entity_id
_entity_poly.type
_entity_poly.pdbx_seq_one_letter_code
_entity_poly.pdbx_strand_id
1 'polypeptide(L)'
;MIQQTEFRLSAKRRGCHLITREILDNLPKPLPKVGLLNLFVKHTSCALSINENADPDVRSDMEKIMNHIVRENEPYYDHVLDGADDMPAHAKSSLFGVSLTIPITDGRLNLGTWQGIYLCEFRDYGGARRIVATIYG
;
A
#
# COMPACT_ATOMS: atom_id res chain seq x y z
N MET A 1 11.39 11.00 -19.87
CA MET A 1 10.00 11.53 -19.88
C MET A 1 9.31 11.15 -18.59
N ILE A 2 8.41 11.96 -18.11
CA ILE A 2 7.62 11.67 -16.93
C ILE A 2 6.19 11.38 -17.36
N GLN A 3 5.63 10.28 -16.87
CA GLN A 3 4.22 9.92 -17.09
C GLN A 3 3.56 9.74 -15.72
N GLN A 4 2.28 10.10 -15.64
CA GLN A 4 1.55 9.98 -14.39
C GLN A 4 0.12 9.52 -14.66
N THR A 5 -0.36 8.61 -13.84
CA THR A 5 -1.74 8.15 -13.90
C THR A 5 -2.29 8.03 -12.47
N GLU A 6 -3.59 8.24 -12.34
CA GLU A 6 -4.28 8.07 -11.07
C GLU A 6 -5.41 7.07 -11.27
N PHE A 7 -5.54 6.14 -10.35
CA PHE A 7 -6.56 5.09 -10.43
C PHE A 7 -6.98 4.64 -9.04
N ARG A 8 -8.09 3.92 -8.98
CA ARG A 8 -8.59 3.33 -7.74
C ARG A 8 -8.29 1.85 -7.71
N LEU A 9 -7.80 1.38 -6.57
CA LEU A 9 -7.78 -0.04 -6.28
C LEU A 9 -9.19 -0.50 -5.96
N SER A 10 -9.51 -1.76 -6.24
CA SER A 10 -10.73 -2.33 -5.71
C SER A 10 -10.73 -2.26 -4.19
N ALA A 11 -11.90 -2.05 -3.59
CA ALA A 11 -12.00 -1.98 -2.13
C ALA A 11 -11.54 -3.29 -1.51
N LYS A 12 -10.71 -3.19 -0.47
CA LYS A 12 -10.20 -4.34 0.25
C LYS A 12 -10.74 -4.33 1.68
N ARG A 13 -10.94 -5.50 2.25
CA ARG A 13 -11.18 -5.61 3.68
C ARG A 13 -9.90 -5.29 4.43
N ARG A 14 -10.02 -5.05 5.72
CA ARG A 14 -8.87 -4.80 6.60
C ARG A 14 -7.85 -5.94 6.49
N GLY A 15 -6.57 -5.60 6.41
CA GLY A 15 -5.46 -6.54 6.29
C GLY A 15 -4.46 -6.15 5.22
N CYS A 16 -3.48 -7.01 5.02
CA CYS A 16 -2.43 -6.81 4.03
C CYS A 16 -2.78 -7.56 2.75
N HIS A 17 -2.72 -6.88 1.61
CA HIS A 17 -3.14 -7.44 0.32
C HIS A 17 -2.09 -7.22 -0.73
N LEU A 18 -1.78 -8.28 -1.49
CA LEU A 18 -0.93 -8.16 -2.67
C LEU A 18 -1.70 -7.43 -3.78
N ILE A 19 -1.11 -6.37 -4.29
CA ILE A 19 -1.71 -5.53 -5.33
C ILE A 19 -0.81 -5.38 -6.56
N THR A 20 0.26 -6.16 -6.67
CA THR A 20 1.22 -6.04 -7.77
C THR A 20 0.52 -6.10 -9.13
N ARG A 21 -0.35 -7.09 -9.35
CA ARG A 21 -1.08 -7.24 -10.60
C ARG A 21 -2.00 -6.07 -10.86
N GLU A 22 -2.73 -5.62 -9.85
CA GLU A 22 -3.66 -4.51 -9.97
C GLU A 22 -2.91 -3.21 -10.32
N ILE A 23 -1.73 -3.00 -9.72
CA ILE A 23 -0.87 -1.87 -10.08
C ILE A 23 -0.43 -1.98 -11.55
N LEU A 24 0.15 -3.12 -11.95
CA LEU A 24 0.65 -3.31 -13.32
C LEU A 24 -0.45 -3.12 -14.36
N ASP A 25 -1.66 -3.58 -14.09
CA ASP A 25 -2.78 -3.46 -15.01
C ASP A 25 -3.20 -2.00 -15.25
N ASN A 26 -2.83 -1.09 -14.34
CA ASN A 26 -3.18 0.33 -14.43
C ASN A 26 -2.03 1.22 -14.90
N LEU A 27 -0.85 0.65 -15.13
CA LEU A 27 0.29 1.44 -15.61
C LEU A 27 0.27 1.59 -17.12
N PRO A 28 0.75 2.74 -17.66
CA PRO A 28 0.94 2.87 -19.09
C PRO A 28 1.99 1.89 -19.59
N LYS A 29 1.82 1.43 -20.83
CA LYS A 29 2.71 0.45 -21.48
C LYS A 29 3.20 0.97 -22.82
N PRO A 30 4.44 0.69 -23.18
CA PRO A 30 5.46 -0.05 -22.43
C PRO A 30 6.06 0.81 -21.32
N LEU A 31 6.63 0.16 -20.30
CA LEU A 31 7.45 0.85 -19.31
C LEU A 31 8.79 1.25 -19.95
N PRO A 32 9.45 2.30 -19.44
CA PRO A 32 10.78 2.66 -19.93
C PRO A 32 11.77 1.53 -19.69
N LYS A 33 12.81 1.51 -20.49
CA LYS A 33 13.86 0.49 -20.33
C LYS A 33 14.55 0.60 -18.97
N VAL A 34 14.83 1.83 -18.54
CA VAL A 34 15.40 2.15 -17.23
C VAL A 34 14.66 3.34 -16.66
N GLY A 35 14.28 3.25 -15.39
CA GLY A 35 13.57 4.35 -14.75
C GLY A 35 13.14 4.02 -13.34
N LEU A 36 12.18 4.78 -12.87
CA LEU A 36 11.60 4.63 -11.53
C LEU A 36 10.09 4.68 -11.62
N LEU A 37 9.44 3.83 -10.83
CA LEU A 37 8.03 3.94 -10.54
C LEU A 37 7.86 4.45 -9.13
N ASN A 38 7.16 5.57 -8.97
CA ASN A 38 6.71 6.03 -7.66
C ASN A 38 5.22 5.75 -7.52
N LEU A 39 4.84 5.15 -6.41
CA LEU A 39 3.44 4.92 -6.03
C LEU A 39 3.15 5.74 -4.79
N PHE A 40 2.04 6.44 -4.80
CA PHE A 40 1.60 7.28 -3.69
C PHE A 40 0.12 7.03 -3.42
N VAL A 41 -0.23 6.65 -2.18
CA VAL A 41 -1.63 6.47 -1.81
C VAL A 41 -2.18 7.75 -1.17
N LYS A 42 -3.32 8.22 -1.67
CA LYS A 42 -3.89 9.53 -1.29
C LYS A 42 -4.85 9.42 -0.11
N HIS A 43 -4.45 8.69 0.93
CA HIS A 43 -5.29 8.44 2.10
C HIS A 43 -4.46 8.43 3.37
N THR A 44 -5.13 8.58 4.52
CA THR A 44 -4.50 8.69 5.84
C THR A 44 -4.75 7.47 6.72
N SER A 45 -5.33 6.41 6.18
CA SER A 45 -5.74 5.24 6.97
C SER A 45 -5.40 3.91 6.30
N CYS A 46 -4.42 3.93 5.42
CA CYS A 46 -3.83 2.75 4.77
C CYS A 46 -2.37 3.04 4.48
N ALA A 47 -1.64 2.05 4.00
CA ALA A 47 -0.22 2.19 3.68
C ALA A 47 0.15 1.34 2.47
N LEU A 48 1.26 1.70 1.84
CA LEU A 48 1.90 0.88 0.81
C LEU A 48 3.15 0.24 1.41
N SER A 49 3.42 -1.00 1.02
CA SER A 49 4.61 -1.71 1.48
C SER A 49 5.08 -2.70 0.42
N ILE A 50 6.28 -3.21 0.60
CA ILE A 50 6.83 -4.29 -0.21
C ILE A 50 7.24 -5.40 0.74
N ASN A 51 6.71 -6.59 0.51
CA ASN A 51 7.04 -7.74 1.34
C ASN A 51 6.80 -9.03 0.54
N GLU A 52 6.86 -10.17 1.21
CA GLU A 52 6.85 -11.47 0.55
C GLU A 52 5.55 -11.70 -0.22
N ASN A 53 5.71 -12.22 -1.43
CA ASN A 53 4.60 -12.43 -2.37
C ASN A 53 4.08 -13.87 -2.43
N ALA A 54 4.63 -14.80 -1.66
CA ALA A 54 4.32 -16.21 -1.78
C ALA A 54 3.46 -16.74 -0.63
N ASP A 55 3.99 -16.75 0.59
CA ASP A 55 3.32 -17.34 1.75
C ASP A 55 2.24 -16.39 2.31
N PRO A 56 0.94 -16.78 2.23
CA PRO A 56 -0.12 -15.93 2.77
C PRO A 56 -0.02 -15.73 4.29
N ASP A 57 0.70 -16.56 5.00
CA ASP A 57 0.88 -16.41 6.44
C ASP A 57 1.68 -15.16 6.78
N VAL A 58 2.57 -14.72 5.90
CA VAL A 58 3.29 -13.45 6.09
C VAL A 58 2.29 -12.29 6.16
N ARG A 59 1.29 -12.26 5.29
CA ARG A 59 0.26 -11.21 5.27
C ARG A 59 -0.60 -11.25 6.54
N SER A 60 -1.00 -12.45 6.95
CA SER A 60 -1.78 -12.66 8.16
C SER A 60 -0.99 -12.21 9.41
N ASP A 61 0.28 -12.61 9.48
CA ASP A 61 1.14 -12.25 10.62
C ASP A 61 1.43 -10.75 10.64
N MET A 62 1.65 -10.12 9.49
CA MET A 62 1.88 -8.68 9.42
C MET A 62 0.68 -7.89 9.97
N GLU A 63 -0.54 -8.31 9.64
CA GLU A 63 -1.73 -7.67 10.21
C GLU A 63 -1.77 -7.79 11.73
N LYS A 64 -1.51 -8.98 12.25
CA LYS A 64 -1.49 -9.22 13.71
C LYS A 64 -0.42 -8.38 14.39
N ILE A 65 0.77 -8.32 13.80
CA ILE A 65 1.88 -7.52 14.32
C ILE A 65 1.50 -6.05 14.37
N MET A 66 0.96 -5.51 13.27
CA MET A 66 0.57 -4.10 13.21
C MET A 66 -0.53 -3.78 14.21
N ASN A 67 -1.51 -4.67 14.39
CA ASN A 67 -2.58 -4.51 15.36
C ASN A 67 -2.07 -4.58 16.80
N HIS A 68 -0.99 -5.32 17.03
CA HIS A 68 -0.36 -5.40 18.36
C HIS A 68 0.47 -4.16 18.67
N ILE A 69 1.14 -3.59 17.66
CA ILE A 69 1.94 -2.38 17.83
C ILE A 69 1.05 -1.17 18.11
N VAL A 70 -0.05 -1.04 17.35
CA VAL A 70 -1.01 0.07 17.49
C VAL A 70 -2.37 -0.53 17.78
N ARG A 71 -2.78 -0.48 19.05
CA ARG A 71 -4.01 -1.10 19.54
C ARG A 71 -5.19 -0.16 19.44
N GLU A 72 -6.37 -0.74 19.28
CA GLU A 72 -7.62 -0.01 19.38
C GLU A 72 -7.94 0.34 20.84
N ASN A 73 -8.77 1.36 21.03
CA ASN A 73 -9.35 1.73 22.32
C ASN A 73 -8.32 2.09 23.42
N GLU A 74 -7.16 2.63 23.04
CA GLU A 74 -6.20 3.13 24.01
C GLU A 74 -6.78 4.37 24.72
N PRO A 75 -6.68 4.44 26.07
CA PRO A 75 -7.35 5.52 26.80
C PRO A 75 -6.77 6.90 26.55
N TYR A 76 -5.57 7.00 25.96
CA TYR A 76 -4.95 8.28 25.64
C TYR A 76 -5.34 8.82 24.25
N TYR A 77 -6.18 8.12 23.48
CA TYR A 77 -6.64 8.64 22.19
C TYR A 77 -7.70 9.73 22.38
N ASP A 78 -7.55 10.82 21.63
CA ASP A 78 -8.54 11.89 21.57
C ASP A 78 -9.48 11.74 20.37
N HIS A 79 -8.98 11.17 19.27
CA HIS A 79 -9.73 10.98 18.03
C HIS A 79 -10.50 9.66 18.09
N VAL A 80 -11.74 9.71 18.60
CA VAL A 80 -12.49 8.49 18.93
C VAL A 80 -13.89 8.41 18.29
N LEU A 81 -14.30 9.42 17.51
CA LEU A 81 -15.68 9.50 17.03
C LEU A 81 -15.93 8.72 15.72
N ASP A 82 -14.88 8.33 15.01
CA ASP A 82 -15.00 7.71 13.69
C ASP A 82 -14.82 6.18 13.71
N GLY A 83 -14.98 5.57 14.87
CA GLY A 83 -14.82 4.13 15.07
C GLY A 83 -13.51 3.77 15.75
N ALA A 84 -13.47 2.59 16.37
CA ALA A 84 -12.31 2.14 17.13
C ALA A 84 -11.09 1.89 16.22
N ASP A 85 -11.32 1.58 14.95
CA ASP A 85 -10.24 1.30 13.99
C ASP A 85 -9.60 2.56 13.43
N ASP A 86 -10.19 3.75 13.58
CA ASP A 86 -9.77 4.94 12.84
C ASP A 86 -8.46 5.53 13.34
N MET A 87 -8.34 5.84 14.62
CA MET A 87 -7.08 6.40 15.15
C MET A 87 -5.91 5.43 14.98
N PRO A 88 -6.05 4.12 15.29
CA PRO A 88 -5.00 3.17 14.96
C PRO A 88 -4.64 3.13 13.47
N ALA A 89 -5.62 3.26 12.58
CA ALA A 89 -5.37 3.30 11.14
C ALA A 89 -4.50 4.50 10.76
N HIS A 90 -4.77 5.68 11.32
CA HIS A 90 -3.96 6.87 11.08
C HIS A 90 -2.52 6.68 11.58
N ALA A 91 -2.34 6.12 12.76
CA ALA A 91 -1.01 5.86 13.31
C ALA A 91 -0.24 4.86 12.45
N LYS A 92 -0.88 3.76 12.06
CA LYS A 92 -0.26 2.75 11.20
C LYS A 92 0.10 3.32 9.83
N SER A 93 -0.77 4.15 9.25
CA SER A 93 -0.48 4.82 7.97
C SER A 93 0.80 5.63 8.05
N SER A 94 0.99 6.38 9.13
CA SER A 94 2.21 7.17 9.33
C SER A 94 3.45 6.30 9.58
N LEU A 95 3.28 5.20 10.32
CA LEU A 95 4.40 4.32 10.64
C LEU A 95 4.88 3.51 9.44
N PHE A 96 3.97 3.01 8.62
CA PHE A 96 4.31 2.10 7.53
C PHE A 96 4.44 2.80 6.18
N GLY A 97 3.91 4.01 6.04
CA GLY A 97 4.18 4.89 4.92
C GLY A 97 3.17 4.82 3.79
N VAL A 98 3.15 5.88 3.00
CA VAL A 98 2.15 6.08 1.94
C VAL A 98 2.76 6.07 0.54
N SER A 99 4.06 5.86 0.42
CA SER A 99 4.77 5.97 -0.85
C SER A 99 5.83 4.89 -1.00
N LEU A 100 6.03 4.44 -2.23
CA LEU A 100 7.07 3.49 -2.60
C LEU A 100 7.76 3.99 -3.87
N THR A 101 9.05 3.69 -3.99
CA THR A 101 9.78 3.88 -5.23
C THR A 101 10.41 2.55 -5.63
N ILE A 102 10.14 2.12 -6.85
CA ILE A 102 10.58 0.82 -7.38
C ILE A 102 11.38 1.07 -8.65
N PRO A 103 12.60 0.54 -8.76
CA PRO A 103 13.36 0.68 -10.00
C PRO A 103 12.72 -0.09 -11.14
N ILE A 104 12.84 0.48 -12.35
CA ILE A 104 12.45 -0.18 -13.60
C ILE A 104 13.73 -0.53 -14.33
N THR A 105 13.88 -1.79 -14.73
CA THR A 105 15.05 -2.29 -15.46
C THR A 105 14.55 -3.18 -16.58
N ASP A 106 15.04 -2.97 -17.78
CA ASP A 106 14.65 -3.74 -18.99
C ASP A 106 13.13 -3.77 -19.20
N GLY A 107 12.47 -2.65 -18.92
CA GLY A 107 11.04 -2.50 -19.14
C GLY A 107 10.16 -3.21 -18.12
N ARG A 108 10.70 -3.60 -16.98
CA ARG A 108 9.98 -4.32 -15.92
C ARG A 108 10.28 -3.71 -14.56
N LEU A 109 9.35 -3.88 -13.62
CA LEU A 109 9.62 -3.56 -12.22
C LEU A 109 10.73 -4.49 -11.72
N ASN A 110 11.82 -3.90 -11.24
CA ASN A 110 12.97 -4.67 -10.76
C ASN A 110 12.77 -5.06 -9.30
N LEU A 111 11.77 -5.90 -9.06
CA LEU A 111 11.50 -6.48 -7.75
C LEU A 111 12.32 -7.75 -7.57
N GLY A 112 12.72 -8.03 -6.34
CA GLY A 112 13.29 -9.33 -6.00
C GLY A 112 12.25 -10.43 -6.18
N THR A 113 12.72 -11.66 -6.28
CA THR A 113 11.87 -12.85 -6.52
C THR A 113 10.71 -12.94 -5.53
N TRP A 114 10.95 -12.61 -4.27
CA TRP A 114 9.98 -12.73 -3.20
C TRP A 114 9.27 -11.42 -2.86
N GLN A 115 9.54 -10.35 -3.59
CA GLN A 115 8.91 -9.06 -3.33
C GLN A 115 7.60 -8.90 -4.11
N GLY A 116 6.59 -8.41 -3.42
CA GLY A 116 5.35 -7.98 -4.02
C GLY A 116 4.91 -6.66 -3.43
N ILE A 117 4.09 -5.93 -4.15
CA ILE A 117 3.54 -4.65 -3.70
C ILE A 117 2.30 -4.93 -2.85
N TYR A 118 2.23 -4.31 -1.68
CA TYR A 118 1.15 -4.48 -0.72
C TYR A 118 0.37 -3.19 -0.54
N LEU A 119 -0.95 -3.32 -0.47
CA LEU A 119 -1.79 -2.35 0.23
C LEU A 119 -2.07 -2.91 1.62
N CYS A 120 -1.74 -2.14 2.64
CA CYS A 120 -2.12 -2.43 4.02
C CYS A 120 -3.36 -1.58 4.33
N GLU A 121 -4.53 -2.22 4.38
CA GLU A 121 -5.80 -1.57 4.70
C GLU A 121 -6.03 -1.65 6.19
N PHE A 122 -6.13 -0.50 6.85
CA PHE A 122 -6.24 -0.44 8.31
C PHE A 122 -7.67 -0.17 8.80
N ARG A 123 -8.60 0.09 7.87
CA ARG A 123 -10.00 0.29 8.20
C ARG A 123 -10.83 -0.93 7.87
N ASP A 124 -11.85 -1.20 8.69
CA ASP A 124 -12.81 -2.29 8.41
C ASP A 124 -13.58 -2.00 7.11
N TYR A 125 -13.90 -0.72 6.87
CA TYR A 125 -14.63 -0.28 5.68
C TYR A 125 -13.93 0.92 5.05
N GLY A 126 -12.72 0.69 4.53
CA GLY A 126 -11.89 1.76 3.98
C GLY A 126 -12.31 2.25 2.58
N GLY A 127 -13.09 1.45 1.87
CA GLY A 127 -13.49 1.78 0.50
C GLY A 127 -12.35 1.60 -0.51
N ALA A 128 -12.57 2.07 -1.73
CA ALA A 128 -11.57 2.02 -2.79
C ALA A 128 -10.50 3.08 -2.52
N ARG A 129 -9.23 2.65 -2.51
CA ARG A 129 -8.11 3.56 -2.27
C ARG A 129 -7.56 4.09 -3.59
N ARG A 130 -7.21 5.37 -3.61
CA ARG A 130 -6.64 6.03 -4.80
C ARG A 130 -5.12 5.98 -4.76
N ILE A 131 -4.55 5.63 -5.91
CA ILE A 131 -3.11 5.59 -6.12
C ILE A 131 -2.73 6.57 -7.22
N VAL A 132 -1.68 7.34 -6.99
CA VAL A 132 -1.01 8.10 -8.04
C VAL A 132 0.27 7.34 -8.39
N ALA A 133 0.40 6.94 -9.63
CA ALA A 133 1.59 6.27 -10.15
C ALA A 133 2.33 7.24 -11.06
N THR A 134 3.59 7.51 -10.75
CA THR A 134 4.45 8.37 -11.54
C THR A 134 5.64 7.58 -12.04
N ILE A 135 5.89 7.63 -13.34
CA ILE A 135 6.99 6.92 -13.99
C ILE A 135 7.98 7.94 -14.51
N TYR A 136 9.24 7.76 -14.12
CA TYR A 136 10.38 8.53 -14.60
C TYR A 136 11.21 7.63 -15.50
N GLY A 137 11.59 8.13 -16.67
CA GLY A 137 12.43 7.33 -17.56
C GLY A 137 12.24 7.51 -19.04
#